data_95bbd5fb152b08ebf4f5a53a39aeaaf0
#
_entry.id   95bbd5fb152b08ebf4f5a53a39aeaaf0
#
_cell.length_a   1.000
_cell.length_b   1.000
_cell.length_c   1.000
_cell.angle_alpha   90.00
_cell.angle_beta   90.00
_cell.angle_gamma   90.00
#
_symmetry.space_group_name_H-M   'P 1'
#
loop_
_entity.id
_entity.type
_entity.pdbx_description
1 polymer ?
#
loop_
_entity_poly.entity_id
_entity_poly.type
_entity_poly.pdbx_seq_one_letter_code
_entity_poly.pdbx_strand_id
1 'polypeptide(L)'
;MKTFVRCGQLFTGREDGARRDEIFVFDEEGVLDYVGPEAGSPRRGRGDRTLDYSGRFVMPGLIDVHTHLAYGNAKSEEDIDLYSPLEFRTLRGMFFAQKVAAAGFTAICSPGDAGQISLSIRNAIRAGLFDGPRVMAAGRYVTTHQGLTDWYPTWIGAPETSIGKLVTNIAEAVEEIRRQVKDGVDCIKIALDGIQRRDNGELVAAFTQEETDIMVREIHRLGKKAVAHARGREATLYAARSGVDLIFHANHLDDECIAAMLQTESTIAPTLTHPRNTIDFTQPHEPAYLKGRPDHTQREYEIGCANWKKARAAGVPILTGTDTGFAVTPYGEWNARELELFVDDLGFSPAAALRAATEVNARFMTEGDRIGALEPGRAADFIALDASPLTDIGVLQDSSRLRAVYIAGKEICIPDRPYDPRQVTDFALSNWTDLYTRARVAELRQRPSLAAAE
;
A
#
# COMPACT_ATOMS: atom_id res chain seq x y z
N MET A 1 9.37 -30.71 12.82
CA MET A 1 10.74 -30.12 12.70
C MET A 1 10.64 -28.63 13.01
N LYS A 2 11.58 -28.09 13.79
CA LYS A 2 11.56 -26.67 14.17
C LYS A 2 12.71 -25.91 13.53
N THR A 3 12.50 -24.61 13.28
CA THR A 3 13.55 -23.72 12.83
C THR A 3 13.82 -22.69 13.93
N PHE A 4 15.07 -22.59 14.32
CA PHE A 4 15.59 -21.68 15.33
C PHE A 4 16.27 -20.50 14.64
N VAL A 5 15.85 -19.28 14.90
CA VAL A 5 16.39 -18.08 14.28
C VAL A 5 17.13 -17.25 15.34
N ARG A 6 18.43 -17.12 15.23
CA ARG A 6 19.24 -16.27 16.09
C ARG A 6 19.29 -14.86 15.54
N CYS A 7 19.06 -13.87 16.37
CA CYS A 7 19.00 -12.45 16.00
C CYS A 7 20.04 -11.65 16.79
N GLY A 8 20.84 -10.82 16.14
CA GLY A 8 21.69 -9.85 16.84
C GLY A 8 20.88 -8.73 17.46
N GLN A 9 19.88 -8.25 16.73
CA GLN A 9 18.84 -7.35 17.20
C GLN A 9 17.49 -7.84 16.72
N LEU A 10 16.51 -7.94 17.60
CA LEU A 10 15.15 -8.36 17.31
C LEU A 10 14.15 -7.24 17.63
N PHE A 11 13.51 -6.69 16.63
CA PHE A 11 12.34 -5.83 16.78
C PHE A 11 11.09 -6.69 16.59
N THR A 12 10.26 -6.80 17.63
CA THR A 12 9.08 -7.70 17.58
C THR A 12 7.85 -7.07 16.94
N GLY A 13 7.85 -5.75 16.71
CA GLY A 13 6.69 -4.98 16.28
C GLY A 13 5.81 -4.47 17.44
N ARG A 14 6.11 -4.84 18.70
CA ARG A 14 5.33 -4.45 19.89
C ARG A 14 5.96 -3.35 20.73
N GLU A 15 7.26 -3.22 20.65
CA GLU A 15 8.04 -2.32 21.49
C GLU A 15 8.63 -1.16 20.68
N ASP A 16 9.09 -0.11 21.36
CA ASP A 16 9.74 1.02 20.70
C ASP A 16 11.25 0.81 20.45
N GLY A 17 11.75 -0.39 20.72
CA GLY A 17 13.14 -0.75 20.55
C GLY A 17 13.35 -2.19 20.10
N ALA A 18 14.60 -2.54 19.85
CA ALA A 18 15.00 -3.91 19.55
C ALA A 18 15.72 -4.53 20.75
N ARG A 19 15.42 -5.80 21.04
CA ARG A 19 16.13 -6.63 22.00
C ARG A 19 17.41 -7.18 21.37
N ARG A 20 18.43 -7.49 22.17
CA ARG A 20 19.70 -8.03 21.69
C ARG A 20 19.82 -9.51 22.02
N ASP A 21 20.53 -10.24 21.15
CA ASP A 21 20.90 -11.63 21.34
C ASP A 21 19.69 -12.54 21.65
N GLU A 22 18.59 -12.27 20.96
CA GLU A 22 17.33 -13.00 21.07
C GLU A 22 17.23 -14.11 20.03
N ILE A 23 16.34 -15.05 20.29
CA ILE A 23 16.01 -16.13 19.40
C ILE A 23 14.48 -16.23 19.26
N PHE A 24 14.00 -16.62 18.09
CA PHE A 24 12.65 -17.12 17.95
C PHE A 24 12.65 -18.48 17.26
N VAL A 25 11.58 -19.23 17.48
CA VAL A 25 11.43 -20.61 16.98
C VAL A 25 10.09 -20.73 16.31
N PHE A 26 10.04 -21.34 15.14
CA PHE A 26 8.81 -21.66 14.44
C PHE A 26 8.79 -23.13 13.99
N ASP A 27 7.58 -23.64 13.80
CA ASP A 27 7.33 -25.01 13.34
C ASP A 27 7.38 -25.12 11.79
N GLU A 28 7.05 -26.29 11.27
CA GLU A 28 7.04 -26.56 9.82
C GLU A 28 5.88 -25.91 9.09
N GLU A 29 4.82 -25.49 9.77
CA GLU A 29 3.73 -24.66 9.27
C GLU A 29 4.05 -23.16 9.27
N GLY A 30 5.23 -22.81 9.79
CA GLY A 30 5.68 -21.42 9.89
C GLY A 30 4.99 -20.64 11.01
N VAL A 31 4.50 -21.32 12.05
CA VAL A 31 3.91 -20.72 13.24
C VAL A 31 4.96 -20.55 14.34
N LEU A 32 5.03 -19.36 14.91
CA LEU A 32 5.97 -19.02 15.99
C LEU A 32 5.57 -19.75 17.28
N ASP A 33 6.50 -20.54 17.84
CA ASP A 33 6.35 -21.23 19.10
C ASP A 33 6.96 -20.47 20.27
N TYR A 34 8.05 -19.73 20.00
CA TYR A 34 8.84 -19.07 21.02
C TYR A 34 9.48 -17.79 20.47
N VAL A 35 9.56 -16.75 21.31
CA VAL A 35 10.31 -15.52 21.05
C VAL A 35 10.89 -15.04 22.38
N GLY A 36 12.22 -14.94 22.49
CA GLY A 36 12.89 -14.52 23.72
C GLY A 36 14.35 -14.97 23.81
N PRO A 37 14.98 -14.89 24.99
CA PRO A 37 16.37 -15.29 25.23
C PRO A 37 16.63 -16.77 24.89
N GLU A 38 17.80 -17.09 24.32
CA GLU A 38 18.14 -18.48 23.93
C GLU A 38 18.03 -19.46 25.11
N ALA A 39 18.35 -19.02 26.33
CA ALA A 39 18.28 -19.86 27.54
C ALA A 39 16.85 -20.39 27.85
N GLY A 40 15.82 -19.67 27.42
CA GLY A 40 14.42 -20.08 27.58
C GLY A 40 13.83 -20.84 26.39
N SER A 41 14.60 -21.01 25.32
CA SER A 41 14.09 -21.63 24.09
C SER A 41 13.81 -23.12 24.26
N PRO A 42 12.91 -23.69 23.44
CA PRO A 42 12.68 -25.14 23.41
C PRO A 42 13.98 -25.91 23.15
N ARG A 43 14.09 -27.11 23.71
CA ARG A 43 15.23 -27.99 23.42
C ARG A 43 15.23 -28.39 21.94
N ARG A 44 16.40 -28.35 21.31
CA ARG A 44 16.57 -28.79 19.92
C ARG A 44 16.41 -30.29 19.80
N GLY A 45 15.60 -30.69 18.82
CA GLY A 45 15.41 -32.07 18.43
C GLY A 45 16.28 -32.48 17.23
N ARG A 46 16.30 -33.78 16.95
CA ARG A 46 16.96 -34.29 15.76
C ARG A 46 16.23 -33.81 14.50
N GLY A 47 16.93 -33.14 13.59
CA GLY A 47 16.39 -32.62 12.34
C GLY A 47 16.02 -31.13 12.36
N ASP A 48 16.04 -30.48 13.55
CA ASP A 48 15.79 -29.03 13.65
C ASP A 48 16.90 -28.23 12.95
N ARG A 49 16.51 -27.08 12.39
CA ARG A 49 17.41 -26.17 11.65
C ARG A 49 17.73 -24.92 12.45
N THR A 50 18.81 -24.27 12.09
CA THR A 50 19.18 -22.95 12.61
C THR A 50 19.42 -22.00 11.47
N LEU A 51 18.81 -20.84 11.56
CA LEU A 51 19.13 -19.66 10.75
C LEU A 51 19.93 -18.70 11.64
N ASP A 52 21.11 -18.31 11.19
CA ASP A 52 21.99 -17.45 11.98
C ASP A 52 22.02 -16.03 11.43
N TYR A 53 21.28 -15.16 12.11
CA TYR A 53 21.25 -13.71 11.92
C TYR A 53 21.81 -12.96 13.14
N SER A 54 22.76 -13.58 13.88
CA SER A 54 23.39 -12.98 15.09
C SER A 54 24.11 -11.65 14.85
N GLY A 55 24.52 -11.39 13.59
CA GLY A 55 25.08 -10.10 13.19
C GLY A 55 24.08 -9.15 12.51
N ARG A 56 22.78 -9.41 12.59
CA ARG A 56 21.75 -8.73 11.80
C ARG A 56 20.64 -8.14 12.67
N PHE A 57 19.89 -7.21 12.06
CA PHE A 57 18.64 -6.73 12.58
C PHE A 57 17.49 -7.55 11.96
N VAL A 58 16.63 -8.12 12.80
CA VAL A 58 15.47 -8.91 12.37
C VAL A 58 14.20 -8.25 12.87
N MET A 59 13.18 -8.19 12.01
CA MET A 59 11.91 -7.57 12.31
C MET A 59 10.77 -8.27 11.56
N PRO A 60 9.48 -8.04 11.96
CA PRO A 60 8.35 -8.50 11.16
C PRO A 60 8.45 -7.98 9.73
N GLY A 61 7.96 -8.76 8.78
CA GLY A 61 7.80 -8.30 7.40
C GLY A 61 6.91 -7.07 7.32
N LEU A 62 7.24 -6.17 6.40
CA LEU A 62 6.49 -4.93 6.20
C LEU A 62 5.14 -5.20 5.52
N ILE A 63 4.18 -4.32 5.78
CA ILE A 63 2.83 -4.37 5.23
C ILE A 63 2.52 -3.03 4.56
N ASP A 64 2.03 -3.07 3.33
CA ASP A 64 1.57 -1.89 2.58
C ASP A 64 0.06 -2.02 2.33
N VAL A 65 -0.75 -1.10 2.90
CA VAL A 65 -2.21 -1.19 2.78
C VAL A 65 -2.77 -0.50 1.54
N HIS A 66 -1.92 0.05 0.67
CA HIS A 66 -2.35 0.75 -0.54
C HIS A 66 -1.43 0.48 -1.74
N THR A 67 -1.69 -0.59 -2.45
CA THR A 67 -1.02 -0.94 -3.71
C THR A 67 -2.07 -1.23 -4.79
N HIS A 68 -1.69 -1.20 -6.06
CA HIS A 68 -2.61 -1.49 -7.17
C HIS A 68 -1.97 -2.44 -8.16
N LEU A 69 -2.17 -3.74 -7.99
CA LEU A 69 -1.52 -4.78 -8.80
C LEU A 69 -1.87 -4.73 -10.29
N ALA A 70 -3.01 -4.12 -10.64
CA ALA A 70 -3.44 -3.99 -12.02
C ALA A 70 -2.83 -2.81 -12.79
N TYR A 71 -2.22 -1.83 -12.12
CA TYR A 71 -1.78 -0.58 -12.78
C TYR A 71 -0.54 -0.76 -13.67
N GLY A 72 0.41 -1.57 -13.25
CA GLY A 72 1.52 -1.96 -14.11
C GLY A 72 2.58 -0.89 -14.33
N ASN A 73 2.85 -0.04 -13.33
CA ASN A 73 3.72 1.13 -13.43
C ASN A 73 3.22 2.14 -14.48
N ALA A 74 1.92 2.38 -14.49
CA ALA A 74 1.26 3.20 -15.49
C ALA A 74 1.82 4.63 -15.56
N LYS A 75 1.98 5.12 -16.77
CA LYS A 75 2.42 6.50 -17.07
C LYS A 75 1.24 7.45 -17.25
N SER A 76 0.05 6.93 -17.44
CA SER A 76 -1.21 7.68 -17.56
C SER A 76 -2.39 6.85 -17.12
N GLU A 77 -3.55 7.48 -17.02
CA GLU A 77 -4.82 6.86 -16.72
C GLU A 77 -5.25 5.86 -17.85
N GLU A 78 -4.94 6.20 -19.10
CA GLU A 78 -5.21 5.34 -20.28
C GLU A 78 -4.37 4.06 -20.24
N ASP A 79 -3.14 4.11 -19.73
CA ASP A 79 -2.29 2.93 -19.53
C ASP A 79 -2.93 1.95 -18.55
N ILE A 80 -3.63 2.46 -17.55
CA ILE A 80 -4.33 1.63 -16.57
C ILE A 80 -5.51 0.90 -17.22
N ASP A 81 -6.28 1.59 -18.06
CA ASP A 81 -7.60 1.10 -18.45
C ASP A 81 -7.65 0.45 -19.84
N LEU A 82 -6.85 0.94 -20.82
CA LEU A 82 -7.14 0.70 -22.25
C LEU A 82 -6.15 -0.23 -22.95
N TYR A 83 -4.84 -0.13 -22.66
CA TYR A 83 -3.82 -0.66 -23.56
C TYR A 83 -3.32 -2.06 -23.25
N SER A 84 -3.88 -2.74 -22.26
CA SER A 84 -3.52 -4.11 -21.93
C SER A 84 -4.74 -4.94 -21.54
N PRO A 85 -4.92 -6.16 -22.07
CA PRO A 85 -6.00 -7.05 -21.67
C PRO A 85 -5.80 -7.53 -20.23
N LEU A 86 -6.91 -7.90 -19.57
CA LEU A 86 -6.90 -8.30 -18.14
C LEU A 86 -5.99 -9.49 -17.87
N GLU A 87 -5.89 -10.43 -18.82
CA GLU A 87 -5.04 -11.62 -18.74
C GLU A 87 -3.57 -11.24 -18.63
N PHE A 88 -3.09 -10.32 -19.49
CA PHE A 88 -1.71 -9.84 -19.44
C PHE A 88 -1.47 -9.03 -18.16
N ARG A 89 -2.41 -8.18 -17.77
CA ARG A 89 -2.33 -7.39 -16.52
C ARG A 89 -2.25 -8.30 -15.30
N THR A 90 -2.94 -9.45 -15.30
CA THR A 90 -2.87 -10.44 -14.21
C THR A 90 -1.47 -11.05 -14.10
N LEU A 91 -0.88 -11.48 -15.22
CA LEU A 91 0.48 -12.03 -15.24
C LEU A 91 1.51 -10.98 -14.82
N ARG A 92 1.39 -9.77 -15.35
CA ARG A 92 2.24 -8.63 -14.99
C ARG A 92 2.10 -8.25 -13.51
N GLY A 93 0.87 -8.24 -12.99
CA GLY A 93 0.59 -7.97 -11.57
C GLY A 93 1.21 -9.02 -10.65
N MET A 94 1.22 -10.31 -11.05
CA MET A 94 1.91 -11.35 -10.30
C MET A 94 3.43 -11.09 -10.22
N PHE A 95 4.04 -10.73 -11.35
CA PHE A 95 5.45 -10.35 -11.39
C PHE A 95 5.75 -9.16 -10.46
N PHE A 96 4.88 -8.15 -10.44
CA PHE A 96 5.04 -6.97 -9.59
C PHE A 96 4.78 -7.26 -8.10
N ALA A 97 3.82 -8.12 -7.78
CA ALA A 97 3.62 -8.60 -6.41
C ALA A 97 4.89 -9.27 -5.86
N GLN A 98 5.61 -10.04 -6.70
CA GLN A 98 6.89 -10.62 -6.33
C GLN A 98 7.97 -9.56 -6.07
N LYS A 99 8.04 -8.48 -6.87
CA LYS A 99 8.99 -7.38 -6.61
C LYS A 99 8.72 -6.70 -5.26
N VAL A 100 7.46 -6.49 -4.92
CA VAL A 100 7.08 -5.91 -3.62
C VAL A 100 7.48 -6.84 -2.47
N ALA A 101 7.26 -8.16 -2.61
CA ALA A 101 7.71 -9.14 -1.62
C ALA A 101 9.24 -9.13 -1.47
N ALA A 102 9.98 -9.10 -2.59
CA ALA A 102 11.45 -9.04 -2.59
C ALA A 102 11.99 -7.77 -1.92
N ALA A 103 11.20 -6.70 -1.86
CA ALA A 103 11.54 -5.46 -1.15
C ALA A 103 11.23 -5.51 0.38
N GLY A 104 10.82 -6.68 0.91
CA GLY A 104 10.55 -6.88 2.33
C GLY A 104 9.10 -6.69 2.77
N PHE A 105 8.18 -6.46 1.83
CA PHE A 105 6.75 -6.35 2.11
C PHE A 105 6.09 -7.72 2.02
N THR A 106 5.88 -8.34 3.16
CA THR A 106 5.31 -9.71 3.27
C THR A 106 3.80 -9.76 3.11
N ALA A 107 3.14 -8.62 3.24
CA ALA A 107 1.70 -8.49 3.01
C ALA A 107 1.36 -7.15 2.35
N ILE A 108 0.35 -7.16 1.49
CA ILE A 108 -0.17 -5.98 0.80
C ILE A 108 -1.69 -5.98 0.76
N CYS A 109 -2.29 -4.80 0.76
CA CYS A 109 -3.67 -4.61 0.32
C CYS A 109 -3.68 -4.00 -1.07
N SER A 110 -4.39 -4.66 -2.02
CA SER A 110 -4.71 -4.11 -3.34
C SER A 110 -6.18 -3.69 -3.33
N PRO A 111 -6.47 -2.44 -2.87
CA PRO A 111 -7.82 -2.05 -2.51
C PRO A 111 -8.69 -1.66 -3.70
N GLY A 112 -8.21 -1.85 -4.92
CA GLY A 112 -8.98 -1.60 -6.12
C GLY A 112 -8.19 -1.90 -7.38
N ASP A 113 -8.72 -2.82 -8.17
CA ASP A 113 -8.09 -3.31 -9.39
C ASP A 113 -9.14 -3.59 -10.47
N ALA A 114 -8.70 -3.77 -11.72
CA ALA A 114 -9.59 -4.15 -12.81
C ALA A 114 -10.03 -5.62 -12.68
N GLY A 115 -11.29 -5.88 -12.96
CA GLY A 115 -11.83 -7.23 -12.99
C GLY A 115 -11.55 -8.02 -11.70
N GLN A 116 -10.91 -9.17 -11.85
CA GLN A 116 -10.54 -10.07 -10.75
C GLN A 116 -9.02 -10.23 -10.62
N ILE A 117 -8.21 -9.25 -11.02
CA ILE A 117 -6.75 -9.36 -11.09
C ILE A 117 -6.15 -9.67 -9.72
N SER A 118 -6.40 -8.84 -8.70
CA SER A 118 -5.85 -9.04 -7.36
C SER A 118 -6.36 -10.31 -6.69
N LEU A 119 -7.62 -10.70 -6.96
CA LEU A 119 -8.19 -11.96 -6.48
C LEU A 119 -7.45 -13.16 -7.08
N SER A 120 -7.20 -13.13 -8.39
CA SER A 120 -6.49 -14.18 -9.12
C SER A 120 -5.06 -14.34 -8.61
N ILE A 121 -4.36 -13.23 -8.40
CA ILE A 121 -2.99 -13.21 -7.85
C ILE A 121 -2.98 -13.77 -6.43
N ARG A 122 -3.87 -13.30 -5.55
CA ARG A 122 -4.02 -13.83 -4.18
C ARG A 122 -4.26 -15.34 -4.18
N ASN A 123 -5.19 -15.79 -5.01
CA ASN A 123 -5.56 -17.21 -5.07
C ASN A 123 -4.42 -18.07 -5.64
N ALA A 124 -3.67 -17.57 -6.62
CA ALA A 124 -2.49 -18.26 -7.18
C ALA A 124 -1.37 -18.41 -6.14
N ILE A 125 -1.12 -17.38 -5.33
CA ILE A 125 -0.15 -17.43 -4.22
C ILE A 125 -0.64 -18.43 -3.14
N ARG A 126 -1.91 -18.34 -2.72
CA ARG A 126 -2.50 -19.26 -1.72
C ARG A 126 -2.50 -20.72 -2.18
N ALA A 127 -2.64 -20.96 -3.48
CA ALA A 127 -2.55 -22.29 -4.08
C ALA A 127 -1.10 -22.80 -4.21
N GLY A 128 -0.09 -22.01 -3.87
CA GLY A 128 1.32 -22.38 -3.98
C GLY A 128 1.84 -22.41 -5.42
N LEU A 129 1.14 -21.79 -6.38
CA LEU A 129 1.61 -21.71 -7.77
C LEU A 129 2.78 -20.73 -7.92
N PHE A 130 2.80 -19.71 -7.08
CA PHE A 130 3.83 -18.67 -7.05
C PHE A 130 4.19 -18.28 -5.62
N ASP A 131 5.44 -17.93 -5.40
CA ASP A 131 5.87 -17.21 -4.22
C ASP A 131 5.49 -15.72 -4.37
N GLY A 132 4.97 -15.12 -3.31
CA GLY A 132 4.57 -13.72 -3.30
C GLY A 132 4.05 -13.28 -1.92
N PRO A 133 3.68 -12.01 -1.75
CA PRO A 133 3.19 -11.51 -0.48
C PRO A 133 1.79 -12.06 -0.18
N ARG A 134 1.34 -11.95 1.07
CA ARG A 134 -0.07 -12.09 1.39
C ARG A 134 -0.83 -10.93 0.76
N VAL A 135 -1.93 -11.21 0.07
CA VAL A 135 -2.71 -10.19 -0.62
C VAL A 135 -4.10 -10.12 -0.01
N MET A 136 -4.48 -8.92 0.46
CA MET A 136 -5.86 -8.52 0.71
C MET A 136 -6.40 -7.88 -0.56
N ALA A 137 -7.41 -8.48 -1.18
CA ALA A 137 -7.84 -8.16 -2.53
C ALA A 137 -9.22 -7.50 -2.57
N ALA A 138 -9.34 -6.44 -3.38
CA ALA A 138 -10.61 -5.84 -3.78
C ALA A 138 -10.90 -6.08 -5.27
N GLY A 139 -12.12 -5.77 -5.69
CA GLY A 139 -12.51 -5.67 -7.08
C GLY A 139 -12.33 -4.26 -7.64
N ARG A 140 -13.17 -3.88 -8.61
CA ARG A 140 -13.20 -2.53 -9.18
C ARG A 140 -13.68 -1.50 -8.14
N TYR A 141 -13.24 -0.25 -8.25
CA TYR A 141 -13.80 0.85 -7.46
C TYR A 141 -15.29 1.01 -7.74
N VAL A 142 -16.10 1.14 -6.71
CA VAL A 142 -17.45 1.66 -6.88
C VAL A 142 -17.35 3.18 -6.99
N THR A 143 -17.66 3.72 -8.16
CA THR A 143 -17.56 5.14 -8.49
C THR A 143 -18.77 5.58 -9.29
N THR A 144 -18.92 6.88 -9.52
CA THR A 144 -20.00 7.44 -10.33
C THR A 144 -19.46 8.52 -11.27
N HIS A 145 -20.33 9.15 -12.06
CA HIS A 145 -19.92 10.23 -12.95
C HIS A 145 -19.20 11.34 -12.18
N GLN A 146 -18.07 11.82 -12.75
CA GLN A 146 -17.16 12.79 -12.16
C GLN A 146 -16.41 12.33 -10.90
N GLY A 147 -16.60 11.09 -10.48
CA GLY A 147 -15.79 10.44 -9.45
C GLY A 147 -14.42 10.04 -9.99
N LEU A 148 -13.59 9.47 -9.10
CA LEU A 148 -12.31 8.88 -9.50
C LEU A 148 -12.57 7.77 -10.53
N THR A 149 -11.74 7.69 -11.56
CA THR A 149 -11.80 6.74 -12.68
C THR A 149 -12.82 7.05 -13.79
N ASP A 150 -13.60 8.13 -13.66
CA ASP A 150 -14.45 8.61 -14.77
C ASP A 150 -13.66 9.62 -15.65
N TRP A 151 -12.56 9.15 -16.25
CA TRP A 151 -11.66 10.01 -17.01
C TRP A 151 -12.11 10.28 -18.44
N TYR A 152 -13.01 9.44 -18.99
CA TYR A 152 -13.39 9.50 -20.39
C TYR A 152 -14.68 10.29 -20.59
N PRO A 153 -14.83 10.95 -21.76
CA PRO A 153 -16.10 11.61 -22.12
C PRO A 153 -17.27 10.63 -22.07
N THR A 154 -18.46 11.14 -21.72
CA THR A 154 -19.67 10.32 -21.57
C THR A 154 -20.03 9.52 -22.82
N TRP A 155 -19.69 10.03 -24.02
CA TRP A 155 -19.92 9.32 -25.30
C TRP A 155 -18.92 8.19 -25.59
N ILE A 156 -17.85 8.06 -24.80
CA ILE A 156 -16.93 6.92 -24.83
C ILE A 156 -17.30 5.94 -23.71
N GLY A 157 -17.60 6.47 -22.52
CA GLY A 157 -17.88 5.68 -21.32
C GLY A 157 -16.63 5.00 -20.74
N ALA A 158 -16.80 4.34 -19.60
CA ALA A 158 -15.72 3.57 -18.96
C ALA A 158 -15.65 2.15 -19.57
N PRO A 159 -14.47 1.70 -20.03
CA PRO A 159 -14.33 0.34 -20.58
C PRO A 159 -14.50 -0.72 -19.48
N GLU A 160 -14.87 -1.94 -19.84
CA GLU A 160 -14.95 -3.07 -18.91
C GLU A 160 -13.59 -3.45 -18.32
N THR A 161 -12.50 -3.04 -18.96
CA THR A 161 -11.12 -3.19 -18.46
C THR A 161 -10.73 -2.13 -17.43
N SER A 162 -11.57 -1.11 -17.22
CA SER A 162 -11.32 -0.04 -16.24
C SER A 162 -11.27 -0.57 -14.80
N ILE A 163 -10.46 0.08 -14.00
CA ILE A 163 -10.39 -0.14 -12.55
C ILE A 163 -11.62 0.39 -11.81
N GLY A 164 -12.42 1.27 -12.42
CA GLY A 164 -13.67 1.80 -11.88
C GLY A 164 -14.90 1.11 -12.44
N LYS A 165 -15.89 0.86 -11.58
CA LYS A 165 -17.26 0.52 -11.98
C LYS A 165 -18.12 1.76 -11.78
N LEU A 166 -18.47 2.43 -12.88
CA LEU A 166 -19.42 3.55 -12.83
C LEU A 166 -20.80 3.00 -12.53
N VAL A 167 -21.42 3.55 -11.50
CA VAL A 167 -22.82 3.30 -11.13
C VAL A 167 -23.60 4.59 -11.28
N THR A 168 -24.84 4.49 -11.76
CA THR A 168 -25.70 5.65 -12.01
C THR A 168 -26.73 5.87 -10.90
N ASN A 169 -26.87 4.90 -10.01
CA ASN A 169 -27.76 4.96 -8.87
C ASN A 169 -27.32 3.97 -7.78
N ILE A 170 -27.85 4.15 -6.57
CA ILE A 170 -27.46 3.35 -5.40
C ILE A 170 -27.79 1.85 -5.53
N ALA A 171 -28.82 1.48 -6.29
CA ALA A 171 -29.17 0.07 -6.49
C ALA A 171 -28.09 -0.65 -7.29
N GLU A 172 -27.52 -0.01 -8.32
CA GLU A 172 -26.39 -0.54 -9.07
C GLU A 172 -25.13 -0.65 -8.21
N ALA A 173 -24.89 0.30 -7.31
CA ALA A 173 -23.78 0.24 -6.34
C ALA A 173 -23.92 -0.98 -5.42
N VAL A 174 -25.11 -1.19 -4.87
CA VAL A 174 -25.40 -2.36 -4.01
C VAL A 174 -25.29 -3.67 -4.77
N GLU A 175 -25.74 -3.73 -6.03
CA GLU A 175 -25.58 -4.91 -6.89
C GLU A 175 -24.09 -5.21 -7.12
N GLU A 176 -23.29 -4.21 -7.45
CA GLU A 176 -21.85 -4.38 -7.67
C GLU A 176 -21.14 -4.85 -6.42
N ILE A 177 -21.45 -4.28 -5.24
CA ILE A 177 -20.93 -4.73 -3.95
C ILE A 177 -21.22 -6.22 -3.73
N ARG A 178 -22.46 -6.66 -3.95
CA ARG A 178 -22.86 -8.07 -3.79
C ARG A 178 -22.15 -8.96 -4.79
N ARG A 179 -21.97 -8.52 -6.03
CA ARG A 179 -21.24 -9.24 -7.05
C ARG A 179 -19.78 -9.44 -6.67
N GLN A 180 -19.09 -8.40 -6.24
CA GLN A 180 -17.70 -8.49 -5.80
C GLN A 180 -17.55 -9.39 -4.56
N VAL A 181 -18.47 -9.33 -3.61
CA VAL A 181 -18.46 -10.24 -2.45
C VAL A 181 -18.66 -11.69 -2.87
N LYS A 182 -19.55 -11.96 -3.84
CA LYS A 182 -19.73 -13.29 -4.44
C LYS A 182 -18.45 -13.79 -5.12
N ASP A 183 -17.70 -12.89 -5.77
CA ASP A 183 -16.42 -13.20 -6.41
C ASP A 183 -15.30 -13.48 -5.38
N GLY A 184 -15.54 -13.15 -4.09
CA GLY A 184 -14.65 -13.50 -2.98
C GLY A 184 -13.64 -12.42 -2.62
N VAL A 185 -13.96 -11.13 -2.80
CA VAL A 185 -13.10 -10.02 -2.34
C VAL A 185 -12.94 -10.02 -0.82
N ASP A 186 -11.85 -9.43 -0.36
CA ASP A 186 -11.59 -9.23 1.08
C ASP A 186 -12.14 -7.87 1.57
N CYS A 187 -12.13 -6.85 0.70
CA CYS A 187 -12.68 -5.52 0.97
C CYS A 187 -13.34 -4.93 -0.28
N ILE A 188 -14.10 -3.86 -0.09
CA ILE A 188 -14.74 -3.08 -1.17
C ILE A 188 -14.20 -1.65 -1.16
N LYS A 189 -13.74 -1.17 -2.31
CA LYS A 189 -13.28 0.22 -2.50
C LYS A 189 -14.40 1.08 -3.06
N ILE A 190 -14.66 2.21 -2.39
CA ILE A 190 -15.55 3.28 -2.84
C ILE A 190 -14.69 4.51 -3.19
N ALA A 191 -14.93 5.12 -4.33
CA ALA A 191 -14.33 6.40 -4.70
C ALA A 191 -15.31 7.53 -4.36
N LEU A 192 -15.11 8.18 -3.23
CA LEU A 192 -16.04 9.20 -2.72
C LEU A 192 -15.82 10.60 -3.28
N ASP A 193 -14.66 10.85 -3.90
CA ASP A 193 -14.42 12.03 -4.73
C ASP A 193 -13.49 11.68 -5.91
N GLY A 194 -13.15 12.65 -6.74
CA GLY A 194 -12.30 12.40 -7.90
C GLY A 194 -11.96 13.65 -8.69
N ILE A 195 -12.70 13.89 -9.78
CA ILE A 195 -12.35 14.91 -10.77
C ILE A 195 -13.05 16.24 -10.48
N GLN A 196 -14.31 16.19 -10.02
CA GLN A 196 -15.16 17.36 -9.88
C GLN A 196 -14.64 18.32 -8.80
N ARG A 197 -14.54 19.59 -9.18
CA ARG A 197 -14.20 20.68 -8.26
C ARG A 197 -15.23 21.82 -8.37
N ARG A 198 -15.43 22.52 -7.26
CA ARG A 198 -16.16 23.79 -7.22
C ARG A 198 -15.27 24.92 -7.78
N ASP A 199 -15.87 26.05 -8.06
CA ASP A 199 -15.15 27.24 -8.57
C ASP A 199 -14.03 27.72 -7.63
N ASN A 200 -14.15 27.45 -6.33
CA ASN A 200 -13.13 27.74 -5.33
C ASN A 200 -12.00 26.70 -5.26
N GLY A 201 -12.05 25.65 -6.11
CA GLY A 201 -11.06 24.58 -6.17
C GLY A 201 -11.32 23.39 -5.22
N GLU A 202 -12.34 23.44 -4.36
CA GLU A 202 -12.69 22.35 -3.46
C GLU A 202 -13.18 21.13 -4.23
N LEU A 203 -12.74 19.93 -3.82
CA LEU A 203 -13.24 18.65 -4.34
C LEU A 203 -14.70 18.46 -3.92
N VAL A 204 -15.52 18.02 -4.86
CA VAL A 204 -16.92 17.66 -4.64
C VAL A 204 -16.99 16.17 -4.35
N ALA A 205 -17.78 15.78 -3.33
CA ALA A 205 -18.08 14.38 -3.08
C ALA A 205 -18.89 13.81 -4.26
N ALA A 206 -18.48 12.63 -4.77
CA ALA A 206 -19.13 11.99 -5.89
C ALA A 206 -20.45 11.31 -5.50
N PHE A 207 -20.57 10.93 -4.23
CA PHE A 207 -21.77 10.38 -3.62
C PHE A 207 -22.24 11.26 -2.47
N THR A 208 -23.52 11.24 -2.18
CA THR A 208 -24.10 11.91 -1.00
C THR A 208 -23.77 11.11 0.27
N GLN A 209 -23.98 11.71 1.45
CA GLN A 209 -23.88 11.02 2.73
C GLN A 209 -24.80 9.79 2.79
N GLU A 210 -26.05 9.93 2.33
CA GLU A 210 -27.04 8.85 2.36
C GLU A 210 -26.61 7.66 1.48
N GLU A 211 -26.12 7.92 0.27
CA GLU A 211 -25.60 6.88 -0.63
C GLU A 211 -24.38 6.19 -0.02
N THR A 212 -23.47 6.94 0.59
CA THR A 212 -22.31 6.41 1.29
C THR A 212 -22.72 5.50 2.46
N ASP A 213 -23.69 5.94 3.28
CA ASP A 213 -24.23 5.16 4.39
C ASP A 213 -24.84 3.82 3.94
N ILE A 214 -25.57 3.84 2.81
CA ILE A 214 -26.17 2.62 2.25
C ILE A 214 -25.08 1.65 1.80
N MET A 215 -24.07 2.12 1.05
CA MET A 215 -22.97 1.29 0.57
C MET A 215 -22.16 0.67 1.71
N VAL A 216 -21.72 1.48 2.68
CA VAL A 216 -20.92 1.01 3.82
C VAL A 216 -21.70 0.02 4.67
N ARG A 217 -22.95 0.30 4.96
CA ARG A 217 -23.83 -0.63 5.70
C ARG A 217 -23.98 -1.97 4.97
N GLU A 218 -24.13 -1.98 3.65
CA GLU A 218 -24.24 -3.21 2.88
C GLU A 218 -22.92 -3.99 2.89
N ILE A 219 -21.79 -3.32 2.77
CA ILE A 219 -20.45 -3.94 2.83
C ILE A 219 -20.26 -4.61 4.19
N HIS A 220 -20.53 -3.91 5.29
CA HIS A 220 -20.41 -4.44 6.65
C HIS A 220 -21.41 -5.57 6.92
N ARG A 221 -22.66 -5.45 6.44
CA ARG A 221 -23.66 -6.52 6.53
C ARG A 221 -23.18 -7.82 5.87
N LEU A 222 -22.38 -7.72 4.82
CA LEU A 222 -21.77 -8.85 4.11
C LEU A 222 -20.44 -9.33 4.73
N GLY A 223 -20.06 -8.77 5.89
CA GLY A 223 -18.83 -9.15 6.61
C GLY A 223 -17.54 -8.72 5.92
N LYS A 224 -17.59 -7.65 5.13
CA LYS A 224 -16.42 -7.11 4.44
C LYS A 224 -16.03 -5.75 4.99
N LYS A 225 -14.76 -5.35 4.79
CA LYS A 225 -14.28 -4.03 5.12
C LYS A 225 -14.59 -3.05 4.00
N ALA A 226 -15.02 -1.85 4.37
CA ALA A 226 -15.20 -0.72 3.48
C ALA A 226 -13.93 0.12 3.45
N VAL A 227 -13.39 0.42 2.26
CA VAL A 227 -12.27 1.33 2.10
C VAL A 227 -12.64 2.44 1.12
N ALA A 228 -12.17 3.67 1.34
CA ALA A 228 -12.56 4.78 0.52
C ALA A 228 -11.37 5.61 0.03
N HIS A 229 -11.41 6.02 -1.25
CA HIS A 229 -10.68 7.19 -1.71
C HIS A 229 -11.48 8.44 -1.32
N ALA A 230 -10.89 9.32 -0.53
CA ALA A 230 -11.50 10.58 -0.14
C ALA A 230 -10.39 11.59 0.18
N ARG A 231 -10.22 12.60 -0.66
CA ARG A 231 -9.21 13.66 -0.51
C ARG A 231 -9.82 14.95 0.03
N GLY A 232 -11.00 15.31 -0.48
CA GLY A 232 -11.75 16.49 -0.09
C GLY A 232 -12.40 16.36 1.28
N ARG A 233 -12.68 17.51 1.91
CA ARG A 233 -13.31 17.57 3.22
C ARG A 233 -14.66 16.83 3.27
N GLU A 234 -15.52 17.10 2.27
CA GLU A 234 -16.88 16.56 2.21
C GLU A 234 -16.86 15.02 2.11
N ALA A 235 -16.09 14.48 1.17
CA ALA A 235 -15.94 13.04 0.97
C ALA A 235 -15.30 12.35 2.20
N THR A 236 -14.30 12.98 2.82
CA THR A 236 -13.67 12.48 4.05
C THR A 236 -14.65 12.43 5.22
N LEU A 237 -15.49 13.48 5.36
CA LEU A 237 -16.52 13.53 6.41
C LEU A 237 -17.59 12.44 6.20
N TYR A 238 -18.04 12.25 4.95
CA TYR A 238 -19.03 11.22 4.63
C TYR A 238 -18.46 9.82 4.89
N ALA A 239 -17.21 9.55 4.48
CA ALA A 239 -16.54 8.30 4.80
C ALA A 239 -16.47 8.03 6.30
N ALA A 240 -16.02 9.04 7.07
CA ALA A 240 -15.88 8.93 8.52
C ALA A 240 -17.24 8.69 9.22
N ARG A 241 -18.28 9.47 8.88
CA ARG A 241 -19.61 9.32 9.46
C ARG A 241 -20.27 7.98 9.15
N SER A 242 -20.02 7.45 7.95
CA SER A 242 -20.55 6.13 7.54
C SER A 242 -19.79 4.97 8.16
N GLY A 243 -18.66 5.20 8.83
CA GLY A 243 -17.83 4.15 9.43
C GLY A 243 -17.00 3.38 8.42
N VAL A 244 -16.44 4.04 7.40
CA VAL A 244 -15.46 3.44 6.51
C VAL A 244 -14.23 2.99 7.32
N ASP A 245 -13.81 1.72 7.18
CA ASP A 245 -12.72 1.14 7.99
C ASP A 245 -11.36 1.81 7.71
N LEU A 246 -11.08 2.13 6.44
CA LEU A 246 -9.84 2.80 6.02
C LEU A 246 -10.12 3.87 4.97
N ILE A 247 -9.74 5.11 5.28
CA ILE A 247 -9.85 6.26 4.39
C ILE A 247 -8.46 6.56 3.83
N PHE A 248 -8.31 6.45 2.52
CA PHE A 248 -7.08 6.82 1.84
C PHE A 248 -7.03 8.32 1.60
N HIS A 249 -5.84 8.89 1.77
CA HIS A 249 -5.50 10.29 1.58
C HIS A 249 -6.03 11.23 2.69
N ALA A 250 -7.32 11.54 2.72
CA ALA A 250 -7.94 12.46 3.69
C ALA A 250 -7.22 13.82 3.83
N ASN A 251 -6.70 14.39 2.71
CA ASN A 251 -5.87 15.59 2.70
C ASN A 251 -6.53 16.79 3.37
N HIS A 252 -7.83 17.00 3.11
CA HIS A 252 -8.58 18.17 3.56
C HIS A 252 -9.50 17.88 4.77
N LEU A 253 -9.14 16.89 5.61
CA LEU A 253 -9.87 16.62 6.85
C LEU A 253 -9.83 17.83 7.81
N ASP A 254 -10.87 17.99 8.61
CA ASP A 254 -10.97 18.99 9.67
C ASP A 254 -11.34 18.35 11.03
N ASP A 255 -11.63 19.18 12.02
CA ASP A 255 -12.00 18.71 13.37
C ASP A 255 -13.28 17.88 13.39
N GLU A 256 -14.23 18.17 12.51
CA GLU A 256 -15.45 17.40 12.38
C GLU A 256 -15.17 16.00 11.79
N CYS A 257 -14.30 15.91 10.79
CA CYS A 257 -13.82 14.64 10.25
C CYS A 257 -13.11 13.81 11.32
N ILE A 258 -12.20 14.42 12.09
CA ILE A 258 -11.49 13.76 13.19
C ILE A 258 -12.46 13.22 14.24
N ALA A 259 -13.43 14.04 14.67
CA ALA A 259 -14.42 13.63 15.65
C ALA A 259 -15.26 12.44 15.15
N ALA A 260 -15.67 12.46 13.86
CA ALA A 260 -16.40 11.36 13.26
C ALA A 260 -15.56 10.08 13.18
N MET A 261 -14.28 10.18 12.77
CA MET A 261 -13.36 9.04 12.73
C MET A 261 -13.17 8.37 14.09
N LEU A 262 -13.03 9.18 15.15
CA LEU A 262 -12.88 8.66 16.51
C LEU A 262 -14.15 7.95 17.01
N GLN A 263 -15.34 8.39 16.58
CA GLN A 263 -16.61 7.77 16.92
C GLN A 263 -16.83 6.43 16.22
N THR A 264 -16.37 6.31 14.99
CA THR A 264 -16.57 5.14 14.13
C THR A 264 -15.37 4.20 14.09
N GLU A 265 -14.26 4.55 14.77
CA GLU A 265 -13.00 3.83 14.74
C GLU A 265 -12.36 3.75 13.34
N SER A 266 -12.71 4.69 12.45
CA SER A 266 -12.12 4.80 11.12
C SER A 266 -10.63 5.12 11.21
N THR A 267 -9.85 4.59 10.26
CA THR A 267 -8.40 4.79 10.16
C THR A 267 -8.03 5.56 8.89
N ILE A 268 -6.82 6.11 8.83
CA ILE A 268 -6.33 6.87 7.66
C ILE A 268 -5.06 6.21 7.13
N ALA A 269 -4.92 6.12 5.80
CA ALA A 269 -3.63 5.94 5.13
C ALA A 269 -3.34 7.19 4.27
N PRO A 270 -2.42 8.06 4.69
CA PRO A 270 -2.12 9.33 4.01
C PRO A 270 -1.65 9.17 2.56
N THR A 271 -0.89 8.12 2.29
CA THR A 271 -0.31 7.88 0.96
C THR A 271 0.66 8.97 0.55
N LEU A 272 1.75 9.10 1.31
CA LEU A 272 2.72 10.18 1.13
C LEU A 272 3.65 9.96 -0.08
N THR A 273 3.98 8.69 -0.36
CA THR A 273 5.00 8.33 -1.37
C THR A 273 4.61 8.79 -2.77
N HIS A 274 3.38 8.54 -3.21
CA HIS A 274 2.95 8.92 -4.56
C HIS A 274 3.00 10.44 -4.81
N PRO A 275 2.37 11.29 -3.99
CA PRO A 275 2.45 12.73 -4.19
C PRO A 275 3.87 13.27 -4.01
N ARG A 276 4.64 12.76 -3.04
CA ARG A 276 6.01 13.21 -2.82
C ARG A 276 6.91 12.86 -4.01
N ASN A 277 6.81 11.67 -4.57
CA ASN A 277 7.55 11.29 -5.78
C ASN A 277 7.11 12.12 -7.00
N THR A 278 5.83 12.45 -7.11
CA THR A 278 5.33 13.35 -8.17
C THR A 278 6.00 14.73 -8.08
N ILE A 279 6.15 15.27 -6.87
CA ILE A 279 6.82 16.56 -6.63
C ILE A 279 8.31 16.46 -6.97
N ASP A 280 8.98 15.41 -6.44
CA ASP A 280 10.44 15.32 -6.48
C ASP A 280 11.00 14.87 -7.84
N PHE A 281 10.23 14.09 -8.63
CA PHE A 281 10.76 13.39 -9.80
C PHE A 281 10.23 13.91 -11.13
N THR A 282 9.05 14.55 -11.18
CA THR A 282 8.47 15.07 -12.43
C THR A 282 9.40 16.09 -13.07
N GLN A 283 9.77 15.83 -14.33
CA GLN A 283 10.72 16.69 -15.05
C GLN A 283 10.01 17.84 -15.78
N PRO A 284 10.66 19.00 -15.97
CA PRO A 284 10.06 20.17 -16.60
C PRO A 284 9.51 19.96 -18.01
N HIS A 285 10.02 18.98 -18.75
CA HIS A 285 9.55 18.65 -20.11
C HIS A 285 8.36 17.69 -20.15
N GLU A 286 7.94 17.14 -19.01
CA GLU A 286 6.86 16.16 -18.97
C GLU A 286 5.48 16.81 -18.99
N PRO A 287 4.47 16.18 -19.61
CA PRO A 287 3.10 16.69 -19.62
C PRO A 287 2.54 16.97 -18.23
N ALA A 288 2.91 16.16 -17.22
CA ALA A 288 2.50 16.37 -15.84
C ALA A 288 3.01 17.69 -15.28
N TYR A 289 4.26 18.07 -15.58
CA TYR A 289 4.84 19.34 -15.18
C TYR A 289 4.18 20.51 -15.89
N LEU A 290 4.01 20.41 -17.21
CA LEU A 290 3.40 21.46 -18.04
C LEU A 290 1.93 21.75 -17.66
N LYS A 291 1.24 20.76 -17.07
CA LYS A 291 -0.10 20.90 -16.49
C LYS A 291 -0.08 21.45 -15.05
N GLY A 292 1.09 21.83 -14.51
CA GLY A 292 1.24 22.34 -13.14
C GLY A 292 0.97 21.29 -12.04
N ARG A 293 1.06 20.00 -12.37
CA ARG A 293 0.77 18.91 -11.43
C ARG A 293 1.67 18.93 -10.19
N PRO A 294 3.00 19.15 -10.26
CA PRO A 294 3.84 19.21 -9.07
C PRO A 294 3.44 20.31 -8.09
N ASP A 295 3.18 21.53 -8.57
CA ASP A 295 2.83 22.68 -7.71
C ASP A 295 1.46 22.48 -7.03
N HIS A 296 0.50 21.91 -7.75
CA HIS A 296 -0.80 21.56 -7.18
C HIS A 296 -0.64 20.48 -6.13
N THR A 297 0.13 19.43 -6.42
CA THR A 297 0.40 18.32 -5.51
C THR A 297 1.15 18.79 -4.27
N GLN A 298 2.11 19.70 -4.41
CA GLN A 298 2.84 20.30 -3.28
C GLN A 298 1.89 20.99 -2.29
N ARG A 299 0.97 21.81 -2.78
CA ARG A 299 -0.01 22.50 -1.93
C ARG A 299 -0.92 21.52 -1.18
N GLU A 300 -1.44 20.50 -1.88
CA GLU A 300 -2.27 19.47 -1.24
C GLU A 300 -1.48 18.63 -0.23
N TYR A 301 -0.22 18.33 -0.53
CA TYR A 301 0.66 17.59 0.36
C TYR A 301 0.92 18.33 1.68
N GLU A 302 1.23 19.63 1.61
CA GLU A 302 1.46 20.49 2.77
C GLU A 302 0.21 20.58 3.67
N ILE A 303 -0.97 20.79 3.05
CA ILE A 303 -2.25 20.78 3.76
C ILE A 303 -2.46 19.42 4.44
N GLY A 304 -2.27 18.34 3.71
CA GLY A 304 -2.39 16.98 4.22
C GLY A 304 -1.48 16.72 5.41
N CYS A 305 -0.18 17.06 5.30
CA CYS A 305 0.77 16.87 6.40
C CYS A 305 0.34 17.59 7.68
N ALA A 306 -0.18 18.80 7.60
CA ALA A 306 -0.70 19.53 8.75
C ALA A 306 -1.92 18.81 9.36
N ASN A 307 -2.84 18.37 8.54
CA ASN A 307 -4.09 17.74 8.96
C ASN A 307 -3.85 16.32 9.53
N TRP A 308 -3.00 15.50 8.92
CA TRP A 308 -2.68 14.16 9.41
C TRP A 308 -1.94 14.19 10.75
N LYS A 309 -1.02 15.17 10.96
CA LYS A 309 -0.43 15.42 12.28
C LYS A 309 -1.49 15.70 13.35
N LYS A 310 -2.50 16.52 13.00
CA LYS A 310 -3.60 16.86 13.88
C LYS A 310 -4.47 15.63 14.19
N ALA A 311 -4.83 14.85 13.19
CA ALA A 311 -5.60 13.61 13.35
C ALA A 311 -4.86 12.60 14.24
N ARG A 312 -3.55 12.40 14.00
CA ARG A 312 -2.69 11.56 14.83
C ARG A 312 -2.65 12.02 16.29
N ALA A 313 -2.47 13.32 16.51
CA ALA A 313 -2.43 13.90 17.86
C ALA A 313 -3.76 13.71 18.60
N ALA A 314 -4.87 13.67 17.88
CA ALA A 314 -6.20 13.37 18.42
C ALA A 314 -6.46 11.89 18.68
N GLY A 315 -5.58 10.98 18.20
CA GLY A 315 -5.68 9.55 18.43
C GLY A 315 -6.22 8.73 17.25
N VAL A 316 -6.45 9.33 16.07
CA VAL A 316 -6.82 8.59 14.86
C VAL A 316 -5.63 7.72 14.43
N PRO A 317 -5.81 6.41 14.23
CA PRO A 317 -4.73 5.54 13.78
C PRO A 317 -4.30 5.89 12.35
N ILE A 318 -2.98 6.00 12.13
CA ILE A 318 -2.41 6.29 10.82
C ILE A 318 -1.67 5.05 10.32
N LEU A 319 -2.09 4.54 9.17
CA LEU A 319 -1.54 3.37 8.48
C LEU A 319 -0.60 3.80 7.36
N THR A 320 0.37 2.95 7.02
CA THR A 320 1.27 3.17 5.87
C THR A 320 0.72 2.52 4.61
N GLY A 321 0.64 3.30 3.53
CA GLY A 321 0.20 2.83 2.22
C GLY A 321 0.71 3.77 1.13
N THR A 322 1.23 3.23 0.03
CA THR A 322 2.09 3.97 -0.92
C THR A 322 1.42 4.40 -2.21
N ASP A 323 0.26 3.82 -2.55
CA ASP A 323 -0.38 3.95 -3.87
C ASP A 323 0.55 3.49 -5.02
N THR A 324 1.30 2.41 -4.74
CA THR A 324 2.21 1.81 -5.71
C THR A 324 1.47 1.26 -6.92
N GLY A 325 2.04 1.49 -8.10
CA GLY A 325 1.51 1.05 -9.39
C GLY A 325 1.65 2.07 -10.51
N PHE A 326 2.05 3.28 -10.20
CA PHE A 326 2.34 4.35 -11.16
C PHE A 326 3.83 4.41 -11.51
N ALA A 327 4.16 5.10 -12.61
CA ALA A 327 5.53 5.31 -13.06
C ALA A 327 6.40 6.05 -12.03
N VAL A 328 5.79 6.89 -11.18
CA VAL A 328 6.49 7.60 -10.08
C VAL A 328 6.58 6.76 -8.80
N THR A 329 5.83 5.66 -8.72
CA THR A 329 5.84 4.71 -7.59
C THR A 329 5.94 3.27 -8.09
N PRO A 330 7.03 2.89 -8.82
CA PRO A 330 7.21 1.53 -9.30
C PRO A 330 7.26 0.52 -8.16
N TYR A 331 6.74 -0.69 -8.43
CA TYR A 331 6.64 -1.76 -7.44
C TYR A 331 8.01 -2.17 -6.88
N GLY A 332 8.11 -2.25 -5.56
CA GLY A 332 9.32 -2.67 -4.86
C GLY A 332 10.42 -1.62 -4.79
N GLU A 333 10.25 -0.47 -5.43
CA GLU A 333 11.26 0.59 -5.46
C GLU A 333 11.08 1.59 -4.32
N TRP A 334 9.86 2.07 -4.12
CA TRP A 334 9.57 3.19 -3.22
C TRP A 334 8.62 2.85 -2.08
N ASN A 335 8.20 1.59 -1.91
CA ASN A 335 7.28 1.21 -0.84
C ASN A 335 7.81 1.60 0.56
N ALA A 336 9.11 1.43 0.81
CA ALA A 336 9.71 1.78 2.10
C ALA A 336 9.93 3.30 2.28
N ARG A 337 9.81 4.11 1.22
CA ARG A 337 9.88 5.57 1.33
C ARG A 337 8.74 6.14 2.18
N GLU A 338 7.60 5.48 2.22
CA GLU A 338 6.48 5.88 3.07
C GLU A 338 6.89 6.00 4.54
N LEU A 339 7.76 5.09 5.03
CA LEU A 339 8.24 5.12 6.40
C LEU A 339 9.20 6.30 6.66
N GLU A 340 10.07 6.62 5.69
CA GLU A 340 10.92 7.81 5.75
C GLU A 340 10.07 9.07 5.87
N LEU A 341 9.05 9.23 5.01
CA LEU A 341 8.14 10.36 5.01
C LEU A 341 7.29 10.44 6.30
N PHE A 342 6.96 9.30 6.89
CA PHE A 342 6.32 9.27 8.22
C PHE A 342 7.23 9.86 9.29
N VAL A 343 8.54 9.59 9.24
CA VAL A 343 9.51 10.16 10.17
C VAL A 343 9.72 11.65 9.88
N ASP A 344 10.05 12.00 8.65
CA ASP A 344 10.49 13.34 8.27
C ASP A 344 9.33 14.33 8.24
N ASP A 345 8.22 13.96 7.61
CA ASP A 345 7.11 14.87 7.35
C ASP A 345 5.99 14.77 8.39
N LEU A 346 5.74 13.60 8.99
CA LEU A 346 4.69 13.43 10.02
C LEU A 346 5.22 13.39 11.46
N GLY A 347 6.56 13.38 11.65
CA GLY A 347 7.19 13.41 12.98
C GLY A 347 6.99 12.11 13.79
N PHE A 348 6.92 10.95 13.11
CA PHE A 348 6.99 9.66 13.77
C PHE A 348 8.43 9.41 14.26
N SER A 349 8.59 8.70 15.37
CA SER A 349 9.88 8.06 15.62
C SER A 349 10.09 6.89 14.67
N PRO A 350 11.32 6.48 14.35
CA PRO A 350 11.58 5.30 13.54
C PRO A 350 10.82 4.06 14.04
N ALA A 351 10.79 3.82 15.34
CA ALA A 351 10.05 2.71 15.93
C ALA A 351 8.52 2.81 15.67
N ALA A 352 7.95 4.01 15.80
CA ALA A 352 6.53 4.22 15.52
C ALA A 352 6.20 4.03 14.03
N ALA A 353 7.07 4.45 13.10
CA ALA A 353 6.93 4.21 11.68
C ALA A 353 7.01 2.71 11.35
N LEU A 354 7.96 1.98 11.94
CA LEU A 354 8.04 0.53 11.80
C LEU A 354 6.78 -0.18 12.32
N ARG A 355 6.25 0.24 13.47
CA ARG A 355 5.00 -0.34 13.99
C ARG A 355 3.81 -0.01 13.10
N ALA A 356 3.75 1.19 12.53
CA ALA A 356 2.71 1.55 11.56
C ALA A 356 2.71 0.58 10.36
N ALA A 357 3.90 0.30 9.80
CA ALA A 357 4.06 -0.61 8.66
C ALA A 357 4.06 -2.11 9.01
N THR A 358 3.85 -2.48 10.26
CA THR A 358 3.82 -3.88 10.71
C THR A 358 2.54 -4.16 11.51
N GLU A 359 2.60 -4.02 12.83
CA GLU A 359 1.52 -4.37 13.76
C GLU A 359 0.26 -3.53 13.57
N VAL A 360 0.38 -2.23 13.30
CA VAL A 360 -0.79 -1.35 13.11
C VAL A 360 -1.47 -1.67 11.77
N ASN A 361 -0.70 -1.77 10.68
CA ASN A 361 -1.23 -2.17 9.38
C ASN A 361 -1.87 -3.56 9.42
N ALA A 362 -1.28 -4.50 10.19
CA ALA A 362 -1.80 -5.85 10.32
C ALA A 362 -3.24 -5.87 10.82
N ARG A 363 -3.62 -4.98 11.75
CA ARG A 363 -5.00 -4.91 12.30
C ARG A 363 -6.05 -4.66 11.21
N PHE A 364 -5.65 -3.99 10.15
CA PHE A 364 -6.51 -3.77 8.99
C PHE A 364 -6.59 -4.99 8.07
N MET A 365 -5.52 -5.78 7.94
CA MET A 365 -5.45 -6.93 7.02
C MET A 365 -6.40 -8.06 7.43
N THR A 366 -6.82 -8.86 6.45
CA THR A 366 -7.72 -10.02 6.67
C THR A 366 -7.11 -11.06 7.62
N GLU A 367 -5.79 -11.25 7.58
CA GLU A 367 -5.04 -12.19 8.44
C GLU A 367 -4.31 -11.45 9.57
N GLY A 368 -4.80 -10.29 10.00
CA GLY A 368 -4.08 -9.37 10.87
C GLY A 368 -3.77 -9.89 12.27
N ASP A 369 -4.54 -10.85 12.77
CA ASP A 369 -4.29 -11.57 14.03
C ASP A 369 -3.07 -12.50 13.95
N ARG A 370 -2.64 -12.86 12.72
CA ARG A 370 -1.55 -13.80 12.46
C ARG A 370 -0.24 -13.17 12.02
N ILE A 371 -0.23 -11.92 11.60
CA ILE A 371 0.93 -11.24 10.98
C ILE A 371 1.29 -9.93 11.69
N GLY A 372 2.35 -9.27 11.26
CA GLY A 372 2.76 -7.92 11.69
C GLY A 372 3.49 -7.85 13.02
N ALA A 373 3.62 -8.96 13.74
CA ALA A 373 4.43 -9.03 14.97
C ALA A 373 5.09 -10.41 15.10
N LEU A 374 6.27 -10.46 15.70
CA LEU A 374 6.94 -11.71 16.03
C LEU A 374 6.58 -12.09 17.47
N GLU A 375 5.53 -12.90 17.59
CA GLU A 375 4.98 -13.39 18.86
C GLU A 375 4.53 -14.87 18.71
N PRO A 376 4.57 -15.67 19.79
CA PRO A 376 4.05 -17.03 19.75
C PRO A 376 2.61 -17.08 19.24
N GLY A 377 2.32 -18.04 18.35
CA GLY A 377 1.03 -18.21 17.69
C GLY A 377 0.84 -17.43 16.39
N ARG A 378 1.74 -16.49 16.07
CA ARG A 378 1.72 -15.75 14.80
C ARG A 378 2.56 -16.45 13.73
N ALA A 379 2.38 -16.04 12.48
CA ALA A 379 3.18 -16.52 11.36
C ALA A 379 4.61 -15.95 11.43
N ALA A 380 5.58 -16.77 11.05
CA ALA A 380 6.96 -16.36 10.91
C ALA A 380 7.18 -15.57 9.59
N ASP A 381 6.53 -14.41 9.51
CA ASP A 381 6.69 -13.41 8.47
C ASP A 381 7.74 -12.39 8.95
N PHE A 382 8.95 -12.46 8.44
CA PHE A 382 10.04 -11.61 8.92
C PHE A 382 11.04 -11.25 7.84
N ILE A 383 11.80 -10.18 8.08
CA ILE A 383 12.93 -9.75 7.27
C ILE A 383 14.18 -9.64 8.12
N ALA A 384 15.34 -9.89 7.49
CA ALA A 384 16.66 -9.69 8.08
C ALA A 384 17.43 -8.62 7.32
N LEU A 385 18.03 -7.66 8.05
CA LEU A 385 18.70 -6.48 7.51
C LEU A 385 20.14 -6.39 8.03
N ASP A 386 21.05 -5.80 7.23
CA ASP A 386 22.44 -5.56 7.61
C ASP A 386 22.61 -4.41 8.62
N ALA A 387 21.63 -3.53 8.72
CA ALA A 387 21.63 -2.38 9.61
C ALA A 387 20.28 -2.17 10.27
N SER A 388 20.25 -1.38 11.33
CA SER A 388 19.05 -1.12 12.13
C SER A 388 18.24 0.04 11.56
N PRO A 389 16.99 -0.17 11.12
CA PRO A 389 16.10 0.91 10.71
C PRO A 389 15.60 1.79 11.86
N LEU A 390 15.85 1.38 13.12
CA LEU A 390 15.62 2.23 14.29
C LEU A 390 16.64 3.37 14.40
N THR A 391 17.84 3.18 13.81
CA THR A 391 18.89 4.20 13.77
C THR A 391 18.79 5.07 12.52
N ASP A 392 18.48 4.43 11.37
CA ASP A 392 18.32 5.07 10.08
C ASP A 392 17.22 4.33 9.32
N ILE A 393 16.05 4.95 9.23
CA ILE A 393 14.87 4.35 8.55
C ILE A 393 15.12 4.16 7.05
N GLY A 394 16.02 4.94 6.44
CA GLY A 394 16.41 4.86 5.03
C GLY A 394 17.06 3.53 4.64
N VAL A 395 17.57 2.75 5.61
CA VAL A 395 18.09 1.39 5.40
C VAL A 395 17.07 0.50 4.67
N LEU A 396 15.79 0.68 4.93
CA LEU A 396 14.71 -0.10 4.29
C LEU A 396 14.56 0.19 2.78
N GLN A 397 15.11 1.29 2.30
CA GLN A 397 15.08 1.66 0.88
C GLN A 397 16.31 1.14 0.12
N ASP A 398 17.30 0.60 0.81
CA ASP A 398 18.50 0.01 0.21
C ASP A 398 18.35 -1.51 0.13
N SER A 399 17.94 -2.01 -1.04
CA SER A 399 17.76 -3.46 -1.28
C SER A 399 19.05 -4.27 -1.02
N SER A 400 20.24 -3.64 -1.12
CA SER A 400 21.50 -4.30 -0.80
C SER A 400 21.66 -4.60 0.70
N ARG A 401 20.87 -3.97 1.56
CA ARG A 401 20.83 -4.21 3.00
C ARG A 401 19.85 -5.31 3.43
N LEU A 402 18.92 -5.67 2.56
CA LEU A 402 17.95 -6.74 2.83
C LEU A 402 18.62 -8.10 2.54
N ARG A 403 18.70 -8.95 3.55
CA ARG A 403 19.39 -10.25 3.48
C ARG A 403 18.46 -11.42 3.27
N ALA A 404 17.26 -11.33 3.83
CA ALA A 404 16.28 -12.40 3.71
C ALA A 404 14.86 -11.85 3.93
N VAL A 405 13.93 -12.47 3.25
CA VAL A 405 12.48 -12.26 3.42
C VAL A 405 11.85 -13.63 3.65
N TYR A 406 11.07 -13.76 4.73
CA TYR A 406 10.36 -14.98 5.07
C TYR A 406 8.87 -14.71 5.16
N ILE A 407 8.07 -15.60 4.59
CA ILE A 407 6.60 -15.59 4.70
C ILE A 407 6.18 -16.99 5.15
N ALA A 408 5.45 -17.07 6.27
CA ALA A 408 5.07 -18.32 6.90
C ALA A 408 6.26 -19.29 7.07
N GLY A 409 7.41 -18.77 7.52
CA GLY A 409 8.63 -19.55 7.74
C GLY A 409 9.33 -20.03 6.47
N LYS A 410 8.82 -19.72 5.28
CA LYS A 410 9.43 -20.02 3.99
C LYS A 410 10.21 -18.81 3.49
N GLU A 411 11.48 -19.03 3.12
CA GLU A 411 12.29 -17.99 2.48
C GLU A 411 11.77 -17.69 1.08
N ILE A 412 11.59 -16.39 0.78
CA ILE A 412 11.13 -15.92 -0.51
C ILE A 412 12.35 -15.57 -1.37
N CYS A 413 12.71 -16.47 -2.28
CA CYS A 413 13.83 -16.30 -3.20
C CYS A 413 13.31 -15.86 -4.57
N ILE A 414 13.10 -14.57 -4.76
CA ILE A 414 12.69 -14.01 -6.04
C ILE A 414 13.93 -13.47 -6.73
N PRO A 415 14.25 -13.96 -7.95
CA PRO A 415 15.38 -13.43 -8.72
C PRO A 415 15.21 -11.94 -8.95
N ASP A 416 16.27 -11.16 -8.67
CA ASP A 416 16.30 -9.77 -9.07
C ASP A 416 16.21 -9.68 -10.59
N ARG A 417 15.18 -8.99 -11.07
CA ARG A 417 14.95 -8.74 -12.48
C ARG A 417 14.81 -7.23 -12.65
N PRO A 418 15.75 -6.60 -13.35
CA PRO A 418 15.68 -5.17 -13.61
C PRO A 418 14.38 -4.85 -14.36
N TYR A 419 13.92 -3.62 -14.22
CA TYR A 419 12.79 -3.14 -15.00
C TYR A 419 13.15 -3.13 -16.49
N ASP A 420 12.19 -3.56 -17.31
CA ASP A 420 12.27 -3.58 -18.77
C ASP A 420 11.14 -2.71 -19.33
N PRO A 421 11.40 -1.81 -20.29
CA PRO A 421 10.37 -1.00 -20.93
C PRO A 421 9.16 -1.79 -21.44
N ARG A 422 9.36 -3.06 -21.83
CA ARG A 422 8.29 -3.96 -22.29
C ARG A 422 7.30 -4.35 -21.18
N GLN A 423 7.62 -4.10 -19.92
CA GLN A 423 6.73 -4.38 -18.77
C GLN A 423 5.67 -3.31 -18.59
N VAL A 424 5.86 -2.12 -19.16
CA VAL A 424 4.94 -1.01 -19.13
C VAL A 424 4.35 -0.78 -20.52
N THR A 425 3.18 -0.19 -20.58
CA THR A 425 2.57 0.22 -21.83
C THR A 425 3.28 1.46 -22.36
N ASP A 426 3.70 1.43 -23.62
CA ASP A 426 4.33 2.58 -24.28
C ASP A 426 3.27 3.34 -25.09
N PHE A 427 2.72 4.37 -24.46
CA PHE A 427 1.66 5.19 -25.07
C PHE A 427 2.02 6.67 -25.09
N ALA A 428 1.67 7.35 -26.20
CA ALA A 428 2.14 8.70 -26.52
C ALA A 428 1.60 9.83 -25.60
N LEU A 429 0.51 9.61 -24.85
CA LEU A 429 -0.12 10.60 -23.97
C LEU A 429 0.23 10.44 -22.49
N SER A 430 1.39 9.90 -22.20
CA SER A 430 1.85 9.68 -20.83
C SER A 430 1.97 10.98 -20.02
N ASN A 431 1.67 10.93 -18.73
CA ASN A 431 1.97 12.00 -17.78
C ASN A 431 3.47 12.07 -17.48
N TRP A 432 4.13 10.92 -17.51
CA TRP A 432 5.56 10.75 -17.29
C TRP A 432 6.18 10.07 -18.51
N THR A 433 7.39 10.50 -18.87
CA THR A 433 8.13 9.93 -20.01
C THR A 433 9.08 8.83 -19.59
N ASP A 434 9.24 8.62 -18.28
CA ASP A 434 10.22 7.70 -17.72
C ASP A 434 9.60 6.78 -16.65
N LEU A 435 10.34 5.75 -16.29
CA LEU A 435 10.05 4.90 -15.14
C LEU A 435 11.04 5.27 -14.03
N TYR A 436 10.55 5.83 -12.93
CA TYR A 436 11.35 6.42 -11.86
C TYR A 436 11.82 5.36 -10.85
N THR A 437 12.58 4.38 -11.35
CA THR A 437 13.31 3.46 -10.47
C THR A 437 14.38 4.22 -9.67
N ARG A 438 14.88 3.65 -8.58
CA ARG A 438 15.98 4.25 -7.81
C ARG A 438 17.20 4.52 -8.69
N ALA A 439 17.58 3.59 -9.55
CA ALA A 439 18.68 3.75 -10.50
C ALA A 439 18.44 4.92 -11.45
N ARG A 440 17.22 5.00 -12.02
CA ARG A 440 16.88 6.08 -12.96
C ARG A 440 16.83 7.45 -12.28
N VAL A 441 16.30 7.54 -11.08
CA VAL A 441 16.29 8.79 -10.29
C VAL A 441 17.73 9.22 -9.95
N ALA A 442 18.62 8.28 -9.61
CA ALA A 442 20.02 8.61 -9.36
C ALA A 442 20.72 9.17 -10.62
N GLU A 443 20.46 8.62 -11.81
CA GLU A 443 20.96 9.16 -13.08
C GLU A 443 20.41 10.55 -13.36
N LEU A 444 19.11 10.80 -13.18
CA LEU A 444 18.47 12.09 -13.42
C LEU A 444 19.05 13.19 -12.51
N ARG A 445 19.31 12.88 -11.26
CA ARG A 445 19.93 13.82 -10.30
C ARG A 445 21.39 14.17 -10.63
N GLN A 446 22.08 13.35 -11.42
CA GLN A 446 23.47 13.60 -11.88
C GLN A 446 23.51 14.43 -13.17
N ARG A 447 22.41 14.57 -13.90
CA ARG A 447 22.35 15.39 -15.11
C ARG A 447 22.26 16.87 -14.71
N PRO A 448 23.11 17.77 -15.29
CA PRO A 448 22.92 19.22 -15.10
C PRO A 448 21.53 19.62 -15.59
N SER A 449 20.83 20.48 -14.85
CA SER A 449 19.54 21.01 -15.29
C SER A 449 19.69 21.68 -16.67
N LEU A 450 18.86 21.30 -17.63
CA LEU A 450 18.82 21.92 -18.96
C LEU A 450 18.50 23.43 -18.91
N ALA A 451 18.10 23.97 -17.77
CA ALA A 451 17.85 25.40 -17.53
C ALA A 451 19.12 26.28 -17.46
N ALA A 452 20.33 25.70 -17.61
CA ALA A 452 21.58 26.44 -17.62
C ALA A 452 22.16 26.60 -19.04
N ALA A 453 21.40 26.26 -20.08
CA ALA A 453 21.87 26.30 -21.48
C ALA A 453 21.02 27.22 -22.41
N GLU A 454 20.36 28.27 -21.87
CA GLU A 454 19.83 29.40 -22.65
C GLU A 454 20.36 30.73 -22.13
#